data_415dbbf430ce0f71315916cc31bb85ce
#
_entry.id   415dbbf430ce0f71315916cc31bb85ce
#
_cell.length_a   1.000
_cell.length_b   1.000
_cell.length_c   1.000
_cell.angle_alpha   90.00
_cell.angle_beta   90.00
_cell.angle_gamma   90.00
#
_symmetry.space_group_name_H-M   'P 1'
#
loop_
_entity.id
_entity.type
_entity.pdbx_description
1 polymer ?
#
loop_
_entity_poly.entity_id
_entity_poly.type
_entity_poly.pdbx_seq_one_letter_code
_entity_poly.pdbx_strand_id
1 'polypeptide(L)'
;SLPPDEKATSLPSMSLELLSVERKALRINLDSKMYGTFAEIGAGQEVARHFFQAGGAAGTVAKTMSAYDMKFSDKIYGEAGRYVSRKRLVQMMAHEFGLLQDRLSSDRGEVSQFFAFSNTVSALNFHKTNECHGWMGIRFQLEPLGEMHDIILHVRMLDRENRLQQEAIGMLGVNLVYGAFHLNENPDDFIQ
;
A
#
# COMPACT_ATOMS: atom_id res chain seq x y z
N SER A 1 29.68 1.52 -56.60
CA SER A 1 29.11 2.50 -55.65
C SER A 1 28.07 1.82 -54.77
N LEU A 2 28.39 1.64 -53.50
CA LEU A 2 27.52 1.15 -52.47
C LEU A 2 26.64 2.33 -51.97
N PRO A 3 25.36 2.09 -51.59
CA PRO A 3 24.49 3.11 -51.03
C PRO A 3 24.87 3.39 -49.58
N PRO A 4 24.59 4.60 -49.06
CA PRO A 4 24.99 5.00 -47.72
C PRO A 4 24.14 4.36 -46.64
N ASP A 5 24.80 4.09 -45.51
CA ASP A 5 24.30 3.54 -44.26
C ASP A 5 22.99 4.18 -43.79
N GLU A 6 21.97 3.34 -43.63
CA GLU A 6 20.80 3.68 -42.83
C GLU A 6 21.23 3.87 -41.35
N LYS A 7 21.19 5.12 -40.93
CA LYS A 7 21.31 5.46 -39.51
C LYS A 7 20.19 4.76 -38.73
N ALA A 8 20.57 3.79 -37.93
CA ALA A 8 19.72 3.22 -36.89
C ALA A 8 19.21 4.39 -36.00
N THR A 9 17.95 4.70 -36.14
CA THR A 9 17.27 5.64 -35.28
C THR A 9 17.12 4.95 -33.93
N SER A 10 17.98 5.27 -32.99
CA SER A 10 17.81 4.84 -31.60
C SER A 10 16.51 5.42 -31.09
N LEU A 11 15.58 4.51 -30.72
CA LEU A 11 14.39 4.89 -29.97
C LEU A 11 14.82 5.64 -28.72
N PRO A 12 14.17 6.76 -28.38
CA PRO A 12 14.48 7.46 -27.15
C PRO A 12 14.20 6.51 -25.98
N SER A 13 15.19 6.28 -25.12
CA SER A 13 14.98 5.61 -23.85
C SER A 13 13.92 6.41 -23.10
N MET A 14 12.74 5.84 -22.93
CA MET A 14 11.76 6.38 -21.99
C MET A 14 12.42 6.33 -20.61
N SER A 15 12.97 7.45 -20.16
CA SER A 15 13.31 7.62 -18.76
C SER A 15 12.01 7.48 -17.99
N LEU A 16 11.91 6.45 -17.17
CA LEU A 16 10.83 6.32 -16.17
C LEU A 16 10.88 7.58 -15.31
N GLU A 17 9.94 8.48 -15.54
CA GLU A 17 9.81 9.69 -14.72
C GLU A 17 9.39 9.22 -13.33
N LEU A 18 10.27 9.34 -12.34
CA LEU A 18 9.99 8.99 -10.97
C LEU A 18 8.89 9.91 -10.43
N LEU A 19 7.68 9.38 -10.32
CA LEU A 19 6.55 10.12 -9.78
C LEU A 19 6.76 10.37 -8.29
N SER A 20 6.43 11.57 -7.81
CA SER A 20 6.36 11.84 -6.39
C SER A 20 5.26 11.01 -5.70
N VAL A 21 5.36 10.88 -4.40
CA VAL A 21 4.37 10.13 -3.59
C VAL A 21 2.96 10.71 -3.76
N GLU A 22 2.84 12.04 -3.80
CA GLU A 22 1.57 12.73 -4.01
C GLU A 22 0.98 12.44 -5.39
N ARG A 23 1.81 12.43 -6.43
CA ARG A 23 1.37 12.09 -7.79
C ARG A 23 0.95 10.64 -7.92
N LYS A 24 1.63 9.72 -7.23
CA LYS A 24 1.24 8.31 -7.17
C LYS A 24 -0.13 8.14 -6.51
N ALA A 25 -0.33 8.76 -5.36
CA ALA A 25 -1.61 8.74 -4.65
C ALA A 25 -2.75 9.36 -5.50
N LEU A 26 -2.49 10.48 -6.13
CA LEU A 26 -3.46 11.14 -7.02
C LEU A 26 -3.82 10.25 -8.22
N ARG A 27 -2.82 9.62 -8.84
CA ARG A 27 -3.06 8.73 -9.98
C ARG A 27 -3.96 7.55 -9.63
N ILE A 28 -3.80 6.99 -8.43
CA ILE A 28 -4.70 5.94 -7.92
C ILE A 28 -6.09 6.51 -7.66
N ASN A 29 -6.20 7.66 -6.99
CA ASN A 29 -7.49 8.28 -6.69
C ASN A 29 -8.31 8.64 -7.94
N LEU A 30 -7.66 8.94 -9.04
CA LEU A 30 -8.31 9.28 -10.31
C LEU A 30 -8.71 8.05 -11.14
N ASP A 31 -8.26 6.85 -10.76
CA ASP A 31 -8.70 5.61 -11.39
C ASP A 31 -9.96 5.09 -10.69
N SER A 32 -11.09 5.19 -11.35
CA SER A 32 -12.40 4.80 -10.82
C SER A 32 -12.54 3.31 -10.50
N LYS A 33 -11.61 2.48 -10.93
CA LYS A 33 -11.63 1.04 -10.71
C LYS A 33 -11.05 0.65 -9.36
N MET A 34 -10.06 1.37 -8.85
CA MET A 34 -9.36 1.03 -7.61
C MET A 34 -10.15 1.51 -6.40
N TYR A 35 -10.62 0.59 -5.59
CA TYR A 35 -11.44 0.91 -4.43
C TYR A 35 -11.10 0.01 -3.24
N GLY A 36 -10.77 0.61 -2.11
CA GLY A 36 -10.27 -0.20 -1.01
C GLY A 36 -10.27 0.44 0.37
N THR A 37 -9.74 -0.36 1.29
CA THR A 37 -9.64 -0.04 2.71
C THR A 37 -8.18 0.11 3.12
N PHE A 38 -7.94 1.04 4.05
CA PHE A 38 -6.67 1.19 4.76
C PHE A 38 -6.88 0.85 6.23
N ALA A 39 -6.10 -0.10 6.75
CA ALA A 39 -6.10 -0.47 8.15
C ALA A 39 -4.68 -0.36 8.71
N GLU A 40 -4.47 0.57 9.63
CA GLU A 40 -3.16 0.93 10.13
C GLU A 40 -3.09 0.80 11.65
N ILE A 41 -2.19 -0.07 12.15
CA ILE A 41 -2.01 -0.34 13.58
C ILE A 41 -0.68 0.22 14.07
N GLY A 42 -0.73 0.86 15.24
CA GLY A 42 0.43 1.41 15.93
C GLY A 42 0.93 2.70 15.29
N ALA A 43 2.22 2.81 15.06
CA ALA A 43 2.85 4.04 14.57
C ALA A 43 2.71 4.27 13.05
N GLY A 44 2.08 3.36 12.33
CA GLY A 44 2.02 3.40 10.87
C GLY A 44 0.89 4.23 10.27
N GLN A 45 0.26 5.13 10.98
CA GLN A 45 -1.02 5.80 10.62
C GLN A 45 -0.85 6.98 9.64
N GLU A 46 -0.02 6.82 8.60
CA GLU A 46 0.31 7.91 7.67
C GLU A 46 -0.07 7.60 6.21
N VAL A 47 -0.35 6.36 5.84
CA VAL A 47 -0.54 5.99 4.44
C VAL A 47 -1.84 6.55 3.87
N ALA A 48 -2.97 6.31 4.53
CA ALA A 48 -4.28 6.81 4.08
C ALA A 48 -4.29 8.33 3.94
N ARG A 49 -3.56 9.03 4.80
CA ARG A 49 -3.45 10.49 4.79
C ARG A 49 -2.94 11.05 3.47
N HIS A 50 -1.97 10.40 2.83
CA HIS A 50 -1.47 10.81 1.52
C HIS A 50 -2.56 10.79 0.45
N PHE A 51 -3.46 9.79 0.48
CA PHE A 51 -4.59 9.72 -0.45
C PHE A 51 -5.60 10.84 -0.21
N PHE A 52 -5.90 11.17 1.04
CA PHE A 52 -6.76 12.31 1.34
C PHE A 52 -6.15 13.65 0.94
N GLN A 53 -4.86 13.84 1.16
CA GLN A 53 -4.15 15.07 0.80
C GLN A 53 -4.01 15.26 -0.71
N ALA A 54 -3.88 14.18 -1.46
CA ALA A 54 -3.79 14.24 -2.93
C ALA A 54 -5.08 14.70 -3.61
N GLY A 55 -6.23 14.54 -2.95
CA GLY A 55 -7.55 14.84 -3.51
C GLY A 55 -8.13 13.68 -4.32
N GLY A 56 -9.44 13.70 -4.51
CA GLY A 56 -10.17 12.65 -5.24
C GLY A 56 -10.36 11.33 -4.48
N ALA A 57 -10.06 11.29 -3.18
CA ALA A 57 -10.08 10.07 -2.37
C ALA A 57 -11.47 9.40 -2.28
N ALA A 58 -12.54 10.12 -2.51
CA ALA A 58 -13.90 9.56 -2.49
C ALA A 58 -14.10 8.43 -3.52
N GLY A 59 -13.36 8.45 -4.62
CA GLY A 59 -13.40 7.40 -5.64
C GLY A 59 -12.58 6.15 -5.29
N THR A 60 -11.71 6.22 -4.26
CA THR A 60 -10.73 5.18 -3.95
C THR A 60 -10.91 4.59 -2.56
N VAL A 61 -11.18 5.44 -1.57
CA VAL A 61 -11.14 5.05 -0.15
C VAL A 61 -12.54 4.70 0.34
N ALA A 62 -12.78 3.41 0.54
CA ALA A 62 -14.01 2.91 1.15
C ALA A 62 -14.05 3.20 2.65
N LYS A 63 -12.94 2.94 3.32
CA LYS A 63 -12.80 3.05 4.78
C LYS A 63 -11.33 3.21 5.14
N THR A 64 -11.08 4.02 6.16
CA THR A 64 -9.82 3.96 6.91
C THR A 64 -10.10 3.53 8.34
N MET A 65 -9.20 2.75 8.91
CA MET A 65 -9.29 2.27 10.27
C MET A 65 -7.90 2.35 10.91
N SER A 66 -7.87 2.88 12.11
CA SER A 66 -6.69 2.95 12.94
C SER A 66 -6.95 2.30 14.29
N ALA A 67 -6.01 1.52 14.79
CA ALA A 67 -6.02 1.03 16.15
C ALA A 67 -4.61 1.16 16.73
N TYR A 68 -4.53 1.48 18.00
CA TYR A 68 -3.27 1.62 18.73
C TYR A 68 -3.19 0.64 19.89
N ASP A 69 -4.29 0.43 20.58
CA ASP A 69 -4.38 -0.50 21.70
C ASP A 69 -4.41 -1.96 21.22
N MET A 70 -3.62 -2.77 21.89
CA MET A 70 -3.43 -4.17 21.60
C MET A 70 -4.71 -5.00 21.76
N LYS A 71 -5.36 -4.86 22.89
CA LYS A 71 -6.57 -5.62 23.18
C LYS A 71 -7.71 -5.23 22.28
N PHE A 72 -7.76 -3.96 21.91
CA PHE A 72 -8.74 -3.47 20.95
C PHE A 72 -8.53 -4.10 19.56
N SER A 73 -7.28 -4.16 19.11
CA SER A 73 -6.93 -4.83 17.84
C SER A 73 -7.29 -6.30 17.84
N ASP A 74 -7.09 -7.00 18.96
CA ASP A 74 -7.48 -8.42 19.09
C ASP A 74 -8.99 -8.63 18.99
N LYS A 75 -9.78 -7.66 19.45
CA LYS A 75 -11.25 -7.74 19.33
C LYS A 75 -11.74 -7.62 17.90
N ILE A 76 -10.96 -6.96 17.04
CA ILE A 76 -11.28 -6.80 15.62
C ILE A 76 -10.75 -7.97 14.79
N TYR A 77 -9.46 -8.32 14.98
CA TYR A 77 -8.74 -9.22 14.08
C TYR A 77 -8.46 -10.61 14.67
N GLY A 78 -8.80 -10.83 15.94
CA GLY A 78 -8.43 -12.05 16.67
C GLY A 78 -7.04 -11.97 17.28
N GLU A 79 -6.70 -12.93 18.11
CA GLU A 79 -5.40 -12.97 18.81
C GLU A 79 -4.25 -13.34 17.86
N ALA A 80 -3.14 -12.62 17.98
CA ALA A 80 -1.95 -12.86 17.16
C ALA A 80 -0.70 -13.24 17.97
N GLY A 81 -0.71 -13.04 19.29
CA GLY A 81 0.44 -13.22 20.17
C GLY A 81 1.46 -12.07 20.09
N ARG A 82 1.77 -11.59 18.90
CA ARG A 82 2.56 -10.38 18.65
C ARG A 82 1.83 -9.47 17.68
N TYR A 83 1.81 -8.16 17.98
CA TYR A 83 1.12 -7.17 17.15
C TYR A 83 1.88 -6.86 15.89
N VAL A 84 3.16 -6.57 16.02
CA VAL A 84 4.04 -6.32 14.90
C VAL A 84 4.55 -7.65 14.40
N SER A 85 3.74 -8.30 13.59
CA SER A 85 4.03 -9.62 13.03
C SER A 85 3.36 -9.83 11.68
N ARG A 86 3.96 -10.72 10.87
CA ARG A 86 3.36 -11.14 9.61
C ARG A 86 1.97 -11.76 9.82
N LYS A 87 1.79 -12.53 10.89
CA LYS A 87 0.49 -13.15 11.22
C LYS A 87 -0.59 -12.09 11.40
N ARG A 88 -0.32 -11.06 12.22
CA ARG A 88 -1.25 -9.95 12.43
C ARG A 88 -1.58 -9.23 11.12
N LEU A 89 -0.57 -8.94 10.30
CA LEU A 89 -0.79 -8.31 9.01
C LEU A 89 -1.74 -9.11 8.11
N VAL A 90 -1.50 -10.42 8.00
CA VAL A 90 -2.35 -11.30 7.18
C VAL A 90 -3.78 -11.35 7.69
N GLN A 91 -3.98 -11.40 9.02
CA GLN A 91 -5.32 -11.32 9.63
C GLN A 91 -6.02 -10.00 9.27
N MET A 92 -5.31 -8.87 9.33
CA MET A 92 -5.86 -7.56 8.97
C MET A 92 -6.28 -7.50 7.50
N MET A 93 -5.39 -7.90 6.59
CA MET A 93 -5.69 -7.89 5.14
C MET A 93 -6.87 -8.79 4.82
N ALA A 94 -6.91 -9.99 5.37
CA ALA A 94 -8.00 -10.94 5.13
C ALA A 94 -9.35 -10.41 5.64
N HIS A 95 -9.36 -9.87 6.86
CA HIS A 95 -10.58 -9.31 7.46
C HIS A 95 -11.11 -8.12 6.66
N GLU A 96 -10.26 -7.15 6.36
CA GLU A 96 -10.67 -5.92 5.67
C GLU A 96 -11.08 -6.18 4.21
N PHE A 97 -10.37 -7.06 3.52
CA PHE A 97 -10.74 -7.45 2.16
C PHE A 97 -12.06 -8.23 2.14
N GLY A 98 -12.26 -9.16 3.09
CA GLY A 98 -13.51 -9.89 3.26
C GLY A 98 -14.71 -8.97 3.48
N LEU A 99 -14.56 -7.94 4.32
CA LEU A 99 -15.61 -6.94 4.54
C LEU A 99 -15.98 -6.16 3.26
N LEU A 100 -14.99 -5.83 2.42
CA LEU A 100 -15.27 -5.18 1.13
C LEU A 100 -16.10 -6.10 0.23
N GLN A 101 -15.69 -7.36 0.12
CA GLN A 101 -16.41 -8.34 -0.69
C GLN A 101 -17.83 -8.56 -0.17
N ASP A 102 -17.99 -8.81 1.12
CA ASP A 102 -19.30 -9.09 1.74
C ASP A 102 -20.27 -7.92 1.62
N ARG A 103 -19.77 -6.70 1.70
CA ARG A 103 -20.58 -5.49 1.74
C ARG A 103 -20.83 -4.84 0.39
N LEU A 104 -19.88 -4.94 -0.53
CA LEU A 104 -19.85 -4.11 -1.73
C LEU A 104 -19.79 -4.90 -3.05
N SER A 105 -19.66 -6.23 -3.02
CA SER A 105 -19.58 -7.00 -4.28
C SER A 105 -20.84 -6.85 -5.12
N SER A 106 -22.04 -6.81 -4.50
CA SER A 106 -23.31 -6.62 -5.21
C SER A 106 -23.42 -5.25 -5.87
N ASP A 107 -22.81 -4.22 -5.27
CA ASP A 107 -23.00 -2.83 -5.69
C ASP A 107 -21.94 -2.40 -6.71
N ARG A 108 -20.73 -2.90 -6.57
CA ARG A 108 -19.59 -2.45 -7.39
C ARG A 108 -18.54 -3.50 -7.71
N GLY A 109 -18.77 -4.76 -7.34
CA GLY A 109 -17.79 -5.83 -7.58
C GLY A 109 -17.43 -6.03 -9.05
N GLU A 110 -18.38 -5.85 -9.96
CA GLU A 110 -18.18 -6.00 -11.40
C GLU A 110 -17.36 -4.89 -12.05
N VAL A 111 -17.19 -3.75 -11.37
CA VAL A 111 -16.50 -2.57 -11.90
C VAL A 111 -15.29 -2.14 -11.08
N SER A 112 -15.07 -2.77 -9.92
CA SER A 112 -14.01 -2.37 -9.00
C SER A 112 -12.95 -3.46 -8.81
N GLN A 113 -11.71 -3.03 -8.81
CA GLN A 113 -10.56 -3.78 -8.32
C GLN A 113 -10.43 -3.47 -6.83
N PHE A 114 -10.90 -4.39 -5.98
CA PHE A 114 -10.83 -4.19 -4.53
C PHE A 114 -9.41 -4.36 -4.03
N PHE A 115 -9.07 -3.59 -3.00
CA PHE A 115 -7.83 -3.76 -2.25
C PHE A 115 -8.02 -3.51 -0.75
N ALA A 116 -7.20 -4.17 0.05
CA ALA A 116 -7.03 -3.88 1.47
C ALA A 116 -5.54 -3.69 1.74
N PHE A 117 -5.14 -2.44 1.98
CA PHE A 117 -3.83 -2.10 2.48
C PHE A 117 -3.84 -2.19 4.01
N SER A 118 -2.82 -2.81 4.58
CA SER A 118 -2.67 -2.88 6.04
C SER A 118 -1.22 -2.70 6.46
N ASN A 119 -1.03 -2.14 7.64
CA ASN A 119 0.27 -2.15 8.31
C ASN A 119 0.13 -2.34 9.82
N THR A 120 1.19 -2.83 10.42
CA THR A 120 1.36 -2.93 11.87
C THR A 120 2.80 -2.56 12.20
N VAL A 121 3.00 -1.47 12.93
CA VAL A 121 4.31 -0.82 13.10
C VAL A 121 4.56 -0.51 14.56
N SER A 122 5.76 -0.85 15.04
CA SER A 122 6.27 -0.39 16.32
C SER A 122 7.13 0.86 16.14
N ALA A 123 6.83 1.90 16.90
CA ALA A 123 7.65 3.10 16.98
C ALA A 123 8.85 2.92 17.93
N LEU A 124 9.83 3.80 17.82
CA LEU A 124 10.82 3.97 18.89
C LEU A 124 10.11 4.40 20.18
N ASN A 125 10.48 3.77 21.28
CA ASN A 125 10.09 4.22 22.61
C ASN A 125 10.81 5.54 22.96
N PHE A 126 10.39 6.18 24.05
CA PHE A 126 10.96 7.46 24.47
C PHE A 126 12.47 7.40 24.69
N HIS A 127 12.98 6.29 25.21
CA HIS A 127 14.42 6.09 25.45
C HIS A 127 15.20 5.61 24.23
N LYS A 128 14.53 5.36 23.09
CA LYS A 128 15.14 4.88 21.83
C LYS A 128 15.96 3.59 22.01
N THR A 129 15.48 2.69 22.85
CA THR A 129 16.15 1.42 23.19
C THR A 129 15.67 0.24 22.34
N ASN A 130 14.57 0.40 21.62
CA ASN A 130 14.04 -0.56 20.68
C ASN A 130 14.29 -0.13 19.22
N GLU A 131 13.94 -0.99 18.28
CA GLU A 131 13.96 -0.67 16.86
C GLU A 131 12.55 -0.31 16.36
N CYS A 132 12.48 0.64 15.43
CA CYS A 132 11.27 0.85 14.66
C CYS A 132 11.24 -0.14 13.49
N HIS A 133 10.28 -1.01 13.50
CA HIS A 133 10.05 -1.94 12.40
C HIS A 133 8.56 -2.22 12.24
N GLY A 134 8.19 -2.76 11.11
CA GLY A 134 6.80 -3.09 10.85
C GLY A 134 6.62 -4.09 9.73
N TRP A 135 5.40 -4.54 9.62
CA TRP A 135 4.91 -5.31 8.50
C TRP A 135 3.86 -4.48 7.78
N MET A 136 3.97 -4.38 6.48
CA MET A 136 2.95 -3.77 5.63
C MET A 136 2.64 -4.67 4.45
N GLY A 137 1.42 -4.58 3.96
CA GLY A 137 1.01 -5.38 2.83
C GLY A 137 -0.28 -4.88 2.19
N ILE A 138 -0.54 -5.42 1.03
CA ILE A 138 -1.76 -5.17 0.28
C ILE A 138 -2.29 -6.49 -0.25
N ARG A 139 -3.59 -6.73 -0.04
CA ARG A 139 -4.37 -7.75 -0.75
C ARG A 139 -5.20 -7.04 -1.81
N PHE A 140 -5.15 -7.48 -3.04
CA PHE A 140 -5.75 -6.74 -4.15
C PHE A 140 -6.15 -7.64 -5.31
N GLN A 141 -6.99 -7.12 -6.21
CA GLN A 141 -7.36 -7.72 -7.47
C GLN A 141 -6.81 -6.90 -8.63
N LEU A 142 -6.29 -7.54 -9.65
CA LEU A 142 -5.82 -6.89 -10.88
C LEU A 142 -6.95 -6.60 -11.88
N GLU A 143 -8.08 -7.25 -11.69
CA GLU A 143 -9.30 -7.05 -12.46
C GLU A 143 -10.53 -7.25 -11.57
N PRO A 144 -11.67 -6.64 -11.90
CA PRO A 144 -12.90 -6.86 -11.17
C PRO A 144 -13.26 -8.35 -11.14
N LEU A 145 -13.67 -8.86 -9.98
CA LEU A 145 -13.97 -10.28 -9.73
C LEU A 145 -12.79 -11.24 -9.95
N GLY A 146 -11.58 -10.71 -10.16
CA GLY A 146 -10.37 -11.48 -10.39
C GLY A 146 -9.81 -12.14 -9.15
N GLU A 147 -8.73 -12.88 -9.34
CA GLU A 147 -7.98 -13.52 -8.24
C GLU A 147 -7.42 -12.49 -7.26
N MET A 148 -7.29 -12.91 -6.02
CA MET A 148 -6.64 -12.13 -4.96
C MET A 148 -5.14 -12.37 -4.96
N HIS A 149 -4.38 -11.29 -4.90
CA HIS A 149 -2.93 -11.28 -4.78
C HIS A 149 -2.51 -10.61 -3.49
N ASP A 150 -1.44 -11.09 -2.88
CA ASP A 150 -0.86 -10.52 -1.67
C ASP A 150 0.58 -10.09 -1.92
N ILE A 151 0.91 -8.86 -1.51
CA ILE A 151 2.30 -8.40 -1.38
C ILE A 151 2.51 -8.07 0.10
N ILE A 152 3.55 -8.65 0.68
CA ILE A 152 3.86 -8.50 2.11
C ILE A 152 5.33 -8.09 2.25
N LEU A 153 5.56 -7.01 2.98
CA LEU A 153 6.89 -6.45 3.26
C LEU A 153 7.16 -6.40 4.76
N HIS A 154 8.38 -6.75 5.15
CA HIS A 154 8.91 -6.41 6.46
C HIS A 154 9.84 -5.21 6.29
N VAL A 155 9.60 -4.15 7.05
CA VAL A 155 10.33 -2.89 6.94
C VAL A 155 11.00 -2.53 8.25
N ARG A 156 12.20 -1.95 8.16
CA ARG A 156 12.95 -1.41 9.30
C ARG A 156 13.27 0.03 9.00
N MET A 157 12.91 0.92 9.94
CA MET A 157 13.20 2.34 9.83
C MET A 157 14.52 2.64 10.53
N LEU A 158 15.47 3.20 9.79
CA LEU A 158 16.82 3.47 10.30
C LEU A 158 16.94 4.83 10.98
N ASP A 159 16.05 5.76 10.68
CA ASP A 159 16.00 7.06 11.32
C ASP A 159 15.74 6.92 12.82
N ARG A 160 16.28 7.85 13.60
CA ARG A 160 16.13 7.87 15.05
C ARG A 160 15.12 8.92 15.54
N GLU A 161 14.33 9.46 14.65
CA GLU A 161 13.25 10.40 14.92
C GLU A 161 11.91 9.82 14.52
N ASN A 162 10.96 9.81 15.46
CA ASN A 162 9.63 9.23 15.22
C ASN A 162 8.91 9.87 14.01
N ARG A 163 9.07 11.17 13.83
CA ARG A 163 8.48 11.90 12.69
C ARG A 163 9.00 11.37 11.36
N LEU A 164 10.31 11.23 11.21
CA LEU A 164 10.93 10.72 9.98
C LEU A 164 10.55 9.27 9.71
N GLN A 165 10.44 8.46 10.77
CA GLN A 165 9.96 7.07 10.65
C GLN A 165 8.53 7.00 10.14
N GLN A 166 7.64 7.83 10.67
CA GLN A 166 6.24 7.89 10.22
C GLN A 166 6.12 8.39 8.79
N GLU A 167 6.87 9.42 8.42
CA GLU A 167 6.93 9.92 7.05
C GLU A 167 7.39 8.82 6.07
N ALA A 168 8.46 8.09 6.41
CA ALA A 168 8.96 7.00 5.58
C ALA A 168 7.93 5.87 5.43
N ILE A 169 7.23 5.50 6.48
CA ILE A 169 6.16 4.49 6.43
C ILE A 169 5.02 4.95 5.51
N GLY A 170 4.62 6.21 5.61
CA GLY A 170 3.61 6.79 4.74
C GLY A 170 3.98 6.70 3.26
N MET A 171 5.21 7.09 2.94
CA MET A 171 5.75 7.04 1.57
C MET A 171 5.85 5.59 1.05
N LEU A 172 6.38 4.68 1.87
CA LEU A 172 6.49 3.26 1.50
C LEU A 172 5.12 2.64 1.24
N GLY A 173 4.13 2.95 2.06
CA GLY A 173 2.76 2.45 1.88
C GLY A 173 2.13 2.92 0.58
N VAL A 174 2.27 4.20 0.23
CA VAL A 174 1.79 4.72 -1.07
C VAL A 174 2.52 4.04 -2.23
N ASN A 175 3.84 3.88 -2.13
CA ASN A 175 4.62 3.18 -3.15
C ASN A 175 4.17 1.72 -3.31
N LEU A 176 3.86 1.02 -2.21
CA LEU A 176 3.36 -0.34 -2.26
C LEU A 176 2.03 -0.44 -2.98
N VAL A 177 1.07 0.42 -2.64
CA VAL A 177 -0.25 0.45 -3.32
C VAL A 177 -0.08 0.78 -4.80
N TYR A 178 0.73 1.79 -5.12
CA TYR A 178 1.00 2.16 -6.51
C TYR A 178 1.67 1.04 -7.28
N GLY A 179 2.69 0.41 -6.69
CA GLY A 179 3.42 -0.70 -7.31
C GLY A 179 2.52 -1.91 -7.58
N ALA A 180 1.64 -2.25 -6.65
CA ALA A 180 0.70 -3.36 -6.81
C ALA A 180 -0.16 -3.23 -8.08
N PHE A 181 -0.62 -2.03 -8.40
CA PHE A 181 -1.50 -1.81 -9.55
C PHE A 181 -0.77 -1.41 -10.84
N HIS A 182 0.40 -0.79 -10.77
CA HIS A 182 1.05 -0.20 -11.94
C HIS A 182 2.40 -0.81 -12.30
N LEU A 183 3.02 -1.61 -11.43
CA LEU A 183 4.35 -2.19 -11.63
C LEU A 183 4.35 -3.72 -11.51
N ASN A 184 3.20 -4.36 -11.54
CA ASN A 184 3.05 -5.80 -11.34
C ASN A 184 3.57 -6.66 -12.50
N GLU A 185 3.76 -6.09 -13.69
CA GLU A 185 4.24 -6.79 -14.87
C GLU A 185 5.75 -7.01 -14.87
N ASN A 186 6.49 -6.19 -14.14
CA ASN A 186 7.95 -6.28 -14.04
C ASN A 186 8.41 -6.13 -12.59
N PRO A 187 8.80 -7.23 -11.91
CA PRO A 187 9.24 -7.18 -10.52
C PRO A 187 10.43 -6.25 -10.27
N ASP A 188 11.29 -6.01 -11.26
CA ASP A 188 12.45 -5.13 -11.12
C ASP A 188 12.05 -3.66 -10.98
N ASP A 189 10.90 -3.26 -11.54
CA ASP A 189 10.36 -1.91 -11.40
C ASP A 189 9.83 -1.64 -9.98
N PHE A 190 9.59 -2.70 -9.21
CA PHE A 190 9.11 -2.60 -7.83
C PHE A 190 10.21 -2.20 -6.83
N ILE A 191 11.47 -2.44 -7.19
CA ILE A 191 12.62 -2.31 -6.29
C ILE A 191 13.31 -0.94 -6.45
N GLN A 192 13.02 -0.20 -7.49
CA GLN A 192 13.53 1.14 -7.76
C GLN A 192 12.74 2.21 -7.00
#